data_f1c7259ab1976d6bba87bdd62108a0f5
#
_entry.id   f1c7259ab1976d6bba87bdd62108a0f5
#
_cell.length_a   1.000
_cell.length_b   1.000
_cell.length_c   1.000
_cell.angle_alpha   90.00
_cell.angle_beta   90.00
_cell.angle_gamma   90.00
#
_symmetry.space_group_name_H-M   'P 1'
#
loop_
_entity.id
_entity.type
_entity.pdbx_description
1 polymer ?
#
loop_
_entity_poly.entity_id
_entity_poly.type
_entity_poly.pdbx_seq_one_letter_code
_entity_poly.pdbx_strand_id
1 'polypeptide(L)'
;MLLFDLSGFTVTIFYCLLSAAVAATAYNALRVKSYSQAFNFRSHFHFDIMSYIGALGFFIDFVNRCVGIYNSIESTEYQSRLYFIVQCVACTAAFLSSLYLVAVGISFNDLNYDFRQLKVFRFMPLLWSIALILLVMQDAVSFESNVDEILKQILLVCGVCFFYRFASETLAQDNESAGRATVLFGRLYSYIAAVYFIDRLMLLFSQKTAVSDFDGIFSVSALLICTFVFFFERNIVANEN
;
A
#
# COMPACT_ATOMS: atom_id res chain seq x y z
N MET A 1 9.50 17.38 6.56
CA MET A 1 9.57 18.57 7.45
C MET A 1 9.73 19.92 6.74
N LEU A 2 10.18 20.02 5.48
CA LEU A 2 10.25 21.29 4.77
C LEU A 2 8.92 21.88 4.32
N LEU A 3 7.93 21.07 4.00
CA LEU A 3 6.57 21.54 3.68
C LEU A 3 5.80 22.01 4.93
N PHE A 4 6.19 21.61 6.12
CA PHE A 4 5.46 21.77 7.36
C PHE A 4 6.09 22.74 8.37
N ASP A 5 7.32 23.20 8.13
CA ASP A 5 7.90 24.38 8.84
C ASP A 5 7.34 25.72 8.32
N LEU A 6 6.49 25.67 7.32
CA LEU A 6 5.73 26.79 6.81
C LEU A 6 4.58 27.11 7.76
N SER A 7 4.32 28.40 7.98
CA SER A 7 3.28 28.97 8.85
C SER A 7 2.01 28.09 8.91
N GLY A 8 1.30 28.06 10.06
CA GLY A 8 0.08 27.27 10.24
C GLY A 8 -0.97 27.42 9.12
N PHE A 9 -0.91 28.50 8.34
CA PHE A 9 -1.69 28.75 7.14
C PHE A 9 -1.42 27.75 6.02
N THR A 10 -0.17 27.39 5.76
CA THR A 10 0.21 26.43 4.70
C THR A 10 -0.21 25.01 5.05
N VAL A 11 -0.10 24.64 6.33
CA VAL A 11 -0.59 23.36 6.84
C VAL A 11 -2.11 23.27 6.68
N THR A 12 -2.83 24.34 6.98
CA THR A 12 -4.30 24.39 6.80
C THR A 12 -4.68 24.24 5.33
N ILE A 13 -4.00 24.94 4.41
CA ILE A 13 -4.22 24.80 2.96
C ILE A 13 -3.97 23.36 2.51
N PHE A 14 -2.88 22.73 2.96
CA PHE A 14 -2.57 21.34 2.62
C PHE A 14 -3.70 20.40 3.05
N TYR A 15 -4.20 20.50 4.28
CA TYR A 15 -5.30 19.66 4.74
C TYR A 15 -6.61 19.93 3.99
N CYS A 16 -6.88 21.20 3.63
CA CYS A 16 -8.04 21.54 2.80
C CYS A 16 -7.93 20.91 1.40
N LEU A 17 -6.76 20.96 0.78
CA LEU A 17 -6.53 20.34 -0.54
C LEU A 17 -6.61 18.81 -0.44
N LEU A 18 -6.03 18.21 0.59
CA LEU A 18 -6.10 16.77 0.83
C LEU A 18 -7.55 16.32 1.03
N SER A 19 -8.33 17.03 1.87
CA SER A 19 -9.74 16.71 2.10
C SER A 19 -10.59 16.87 0.84
N ALA A 20 -10.34 17.92 0.04
CA ALA A 20 -11.01 18.12 -1.24
C ALA A 20 -10.68 17.00 -2.25
N ALA A 21 -9.43 16.57 -2.32
CA ALA A 21 -9.01 15.45 -3.17
C ALA A 21 -9.63 14.13 -2.74
N VAL A 22 -9.69 13.86 -1.42
CA VAL A 22 -10.38 12.68 -0.86
C VAL A 22 -11.87 12.72 -1.20
N ALA A 23 -12.53 13.87 -1.02
CA ALA A 23 -13.95 14.05 -1.34
C ALA A 23 -14.23 13.85 -2.84
N ALA A 24 -13.39 14.43 -3.72
CA ALA A 24 -13.50 14.27 -5.17
C ALA A 24 -13.30 12.81 -5.60
N THR A 25 -12.35 12.11 -4.97
CA THR A 25 -12.06 10.69 -5.21
C THR A 25 -13.24 9.81 -4.78
N ALA A 26 -13.80 10.08 -3.59
CA ALA A 26 -14.98 9.39 -3.09
C ALA A 26 -16.20 9.63 -4.01
N TYR A 27 -16.42 10.86 -4.42
CA TYR A 27 -17.51 11.22 -5.35
C TYR A 27 -17.37 10.49 -6.70
N ASN A 28 -16.18 10.46 -7.26
CA ASN A 28 -15.92 9.75 -8.51
C ASN A 28 -16.11 8.23 -8.36
N ALA A 29 -15.67 7.64 -7.24
CA ALA A 29 -15.89 6.21 -6.97
C ALA A 29 -17.36 5.86 -6.81
N LEU A 30 -18.18 6.76 -6.20
CA LEU A 30 -19.62 6.56 -6.05
C LEU A 30 -20.38 6.69 -7.39
N ARG A 31 -19.83 7.42 -8.36
CA ARG A 31 -20.43 7.55 -9.71
C ARG A 31 -20.22 6.34 -10.60
N VAL A 32 -19.28 5.48 -10.29
CA VAL A 32 -19.04 4.28 -11.08
C VAL A 32 -20.26 3.37 -10.95
N LYS A 33 -20.92 3.14 -12.08
CA LYS A 33 -22.08 2.25 -12.18
C LYS A 33 -21.62 0.80 -12.06
N SER A 34 -22.49 -0.04 -11.59
CA SER A 34 -22.35 -1.47 -11.27
C SER A 34 -21.20 -2.22 -11.97
N TYR A 35 -20.32 -2.80 -11.17
CA TYR A 35 -19.29 -3.74 -11.63
C TYR A 35 -19.92 -5.12 -11.77
N SER A 36 -20.32 -5.50 -12.97
CA SER A 36 -21.11 -6.71 -13.18
C SER A 36 -20.32 -7.92 -13.67
N GLN A 37 -19.02 -7.86 -13.79
CA GLN A 37 -18.30 -9.03 -14.28
C GLN A 37 -17.03 -9.31 -13.50
N ALA A 38 -16.96 -10.58 -13.09
CA ALA A 38 -15.74 -11.26 -12.67
C ALA A 38 -14.55 -10.81 -13.52
N PHE A 39 -13.47 -10.51 -12.86
CA PHE A 39 -12.18 -10.18 -13.43
C PHE A 39 -11.89 -10.96 -14.69
N ASN A 40 -12.22 -10.40 -15.85
CA ASN A 40 -11.78 -10.92 -17.12
C ASN A 40 -10.40 -10.34 -17.42
N PHE A 41 -9.42 -10.77 -16.63
CA PHE A 41 -8.05 -10.31 -16.65
C PHE A 41 -7.32 -10.50 -17.99
N ARG A 42 -7.92 -11.21 -18.92
CA ARG A 42 -7.30 -11.60 -20.20
C ARG A 42 -7.17 -10.49 -21.24
N SER A 43 -7.70 -9.30 -21.02
CA SER A 43 -7.75 -8.26 -22.04
C SER A 43 -6.72 -7.14 -21.88
N HIS A 44 -5.92 -7.08 -20.81
CA HIS A 44 -5.07 -5.92 -20.56
C HIS A 44 -3.58 -6.27 -20.51
N PHE A 45 -2.89 -5.92 -21.60
CA PHE A 45 -1.49 -6.21 -21.93
C PHE A 45 -0.41 -5.76 -20.90
N HIS A 46 -0.75 -5.01 -19.87
CA HIS A 46 0.26 -4.46 -18.95
C HIS A 46 0.04 -4.83 -17.48
N PHE A 47 -0.95 -5.64 -17.16
CA PHE A 47 -1.25 -5.94 -15.76
C PHE A 47 -0.22 -6.90 -15.14
N ASP A 48 0.34 -7.79 -15.93
CA ASP A 48 1.44 -8.66 -15.56
C ASP A 48 2.66 -7.86 -15.08
N ILE A 49 3.09 -6.86 -15.88
CA ILE A 49 4.21 -5.97 -15.55
C ILE A 49 3.92 -5.22 -14.24
N MET A 50 2.70 -4.70 -14.07
CA MET A 50 2.33 -3.96 -12.87
C MET A 50 2.27 -4.86 -11.62
N SER A 51 1.90 -6.13 -11.78
CA SER A 51 1.98 -7.11 -10.70
C SER A 51 3.43 -7.37 -10.28
N TYR A 52 4.37 -7.46 -11.24
CA TYR A 52 5.79 -7.59 -10.93
C TYR A 52 6.37 -6.35 -10.26
N ILE A 53 5.94 -5.14 -10.67
CA ILE A 53 6.34 -3.89 -10.03
C ILE A 53 5.82 -3.84 -8.57
N GLY A 54 4.58 -4.22 -8.34
CA GLY A 54 4.03 -4.34 -6.99
C GLY A 54 4.75 -5.40 -6.15
N ALA A 55 5.10 -6.55 -6.76
CA ALA A 55 5.90 -7.58 -6.12
C ALA A 55 7.28 -7.07 -5.70
N LEU A 56 7.93 -6.28 -6.57
CA LEU A 56 9.20 -5.62 -6.27
C LEU A 56 9.05 -4.66 -5.08
N GLY A 57 7.95 -3.91 -4.99
CA GLY A 57 7.67 -3.04 -3.86
C GLY A 57 7.61 -3.81 -2.53
N PHE A 58 6.88 -4.92 -2.47
CA PHE A 58 6.85 -5.78 -1.30
C PHE A 58 8.21 -6.41 -0.98
N PHE A 59 8.99 -6.78 -2.01
CA PHE A 59 10.33 -7.34 -1.82
C PHE A 59 11.31 -6.32 -1.25
N ILE A 60 11.25 -5.06 -1.69
CA ILE A 60 12.06 -3.96 -1.13
C ILE A 60 11.71 -3.74 0.35
N ASP A 61 10.41 -3.72 0.71
CA ASP A 61 10.00 -3.60 2.11
C ASP A 61 10.47 -4.80 2.94
N PHE A 62 10.41 -6.02 2.39
CA PHE A 62 10.96 -7.22 3.03
C PHE A 62 12.44 -7.07 3.36
N VAL A 63 13.26 -6.67 2.38
CA VAL A 63 14.71 -6.47 2.60
C VAL A 63 14.96 -5.39 3.65
N ASN A 64 14.24 -4.26 3.56
CA ASN A 64 14.35 -3.18 4.53
C ASN A 64 14.05 -3.66 5.95
N ARG A 65 13.03 -4.51 6.13
CA ARG A 65 12.69 -5.09 7.45
C ARG A 65 13.69 -6.10 7.93
N CYS A 66 14.27 -6.90 7.04
CA CYS A 66 15.37 -7.80 7.42
C CYS A 66 16.55 -7.03 8.00
N VAL A 67 16.92 -5.91 7.37
CA VAL A 67 17.98 -5.01 7.87
C VAL A 67 17.57 -4.40 9.22
N GLY A 68 16.32 -3.97 9.38
CA GLY A 68 15.80 -3.44 10.64
C GLY A 68 15.85 -4.49 11.77
N ILE A 69 15.46 -5.74 11.50
CA ILE A 69 15.52 -6.84 12.46
C ILE A 69 16.98 -7.13 12.85
N TYR A 70 17.88 -7.17 11.86
CA TYR A 70 19.31 -7.40 12.12
C TYR A 70 19.89 -6.31 13.04
N ASN A 71 19.65 -5.06 12.75
CA ASN A 71 20.10 -3.93 13.56
C ASN A 71 19.50 -3.94 14.97
N SER A 72 18.25 -4.39 15.11
CA SER A 72 17.57 -4.52 16.40
C SER A 72 18.17 -5.62 17.27
N ILE A 73 18.71 -6.69 16.68
CA ILE A 73 19.39 -7.76 17.41
C ILE A 73 20.77 -7.29 17.86
N GLU A 74 21.45 -6.49 17.06
CA GLU A 74 22.80 -5.99 17.37
C GLU A 74 22.77 -4.83 18.39
N SER A 75 21.70 -4.00 18.36
CA SER A 75 21.51 -2.95 19.34
C SER A 75 21.05 -3.56 20.68
N THR A 76 21.72 -3.17 21.77
CA THR A 76 21.33 -3.58 23.16
C THR A 76 20.07 -2.83 23.65
N GLU A 77 19.39 -2.09 22.81
CA GLU A 77 18.16 -1.40 23.16
C GLU A 77 17.02 -2.39 23.38
N TYR A 78 16.35 -2.22 24.52
CA TYR A 78 15.27 -3.10 24.97
C TYR A 78 14.00 -2.86 24.15
N GLN A 79 13.90 -3.51 23.00
CA GLN A 79 12.64 -3.53 22.27
C GLN A 79 11.66 -4.51 22.92
N SER A 80 10.37 -4.14 22.96
CA SER A 80 9.36 -5.03 23.52
C SER A 80 9.31 -6.33 22.69
N ARG A 81 9.12 -7.48 23.35
CA ARG A 81 8.97 -8.78 22.67
C ARG A 81 7.84 -8.75 21.63
N LEU A 82 6.79 -7.99 21.91
CA LEU A 82 5.66 -7.83 21.01
C LEU A 82 6.08 -7.11 19.73
N TYR A 83 6.86 -6.02 19.85
CA TYR A 83 7.38 -5.27 18.69
C TYR A 83 8.19 -6.18 17.76
N PHE A 84 9.10 -6.95 18.32
CA PHE A 84 9.93 -7.89 17.56
C PHE A 84 9.08 -8.96 16.84
N ILE A 85 8.08 -9.53 17.51
CA ILE A 85 7.17 -10.51 16.89
C ILE A 85 6.40 -9.89 15.73
N VAL A 86 5.83 -8.68 15.91
CA VAL A 86 5.06 -8.00 14.87
C VAL A 86 5.97 -7.64 13.70
N GLN A 87 7.21 -7.23 13.95
CA GLN A 87 8.20 -6.96 12.90
C GLN A 87 8.54 -8.22 12.09
N CYS A 88 8.71 -9.37 12.73
CA CYS A 88 8.89 -10.65 12.05
C CYS A 88 7.66 -11.04 11.20
N VAL A 89 6.46 -10.82 11.74
CA VAL A 89 5.20 -11.06 10.99
C VAL A 89 5.12 -10.14 9.77
N ALA A 90 5.41 -8.85 9.93
CA ALA A 90 5.41 -7.91 8.81
C ALA A 90 6.43 -8.30 7.72
N CYS A 91 7.63 -8.72 8.14
CA CYS A 91 8.70 -9.19 7.25
C CYS A 91 8.27 -10.43 6.45
N THR A 92 7.75 -11.46 7.10
CA THR A 92 7.28 -12.68 6.44
C THR A 92 6.08 -12.42 5.54
N ALA A 93 5.14 -11.57 5.96
CA ALA A 93 3.99 -11.19 5.17
C ALA A 93 4.40 -10.39 3.92
N ALA A 94 5.38 -9.49 4.00
CA ALA A 94 5.93 -8.78 2.85
C ALA A 94 6.53 -9.75 1.82
N PHE A 95 7.36 -10.70 2.25
CA PHE A 95 7.95 -11.71 1.38
C PHE A 95 6.88 -12.56 0.67
N LEU A 96 5.91 -13.08 1.43
CA LEU A 96 4.84 -13.90 0.87
C LEU A 96 3.92 -13.11 -0.05
N SER A 97 3.70 -11.81 0.21
CA SER A 97 2.97 -10.90 -0.67
C SER A 97 3.69 -10.68 -1.99
N SER A 98 5.03 -10.53 -1.95
CA SER A 98 5.84 -10.44 -3.16
C SER A 98 5.68 -11.68 -4.02
N LEU A 99 5.83 -12.89 -3.44
CA LEU A 99 5.64 -14.16 -4.16
C LEU A 99 4.22 -14.30 -4.72
N TYR A 100 3.21 -13.87 -3.96
CA TYR A 100 1.83 -13.92 -4.42
C TYR A 100 1.60 -13.01 -5.63
N LEU A 101 2.12 -11.78 -5.63
CA LEU A 101 1.98 -10.89 -6.78
C LEU A 101 2.78 -11.37 -8.01
N VAL A 102 3.92 -12.03 -7.82
CA VAL A 102 4.62 -12.73 -8.91
C VAL A 102 3.72 -13.82 -9.49
N ALA A 103 3.10 -14.64 -8.65
CA ALA A 103 2.18 -15.68 -9.11
C ALA A 103 0.95 -15.08 -9.84
N VAL A 104 0.43 -13.95 -9.37
CA VAL A 104 -0.60 -13.18 -10.08
C VAL A 104 -0.09 -12.79 -11.46
N GLY A 105 1.08 -12.19 -11.59
CA GLY A 105 1.68 -11.79 -12.87
C GLY A 105 1.87 -12.99 -13.84
N ILE A 106 2.36 -14.13 -13.35
CA ILE A 106 2.53 -15.35 -14.15
C ILE A 106 1.18 -15.83 -14.68
N SER A 107 0.11 -15.80 -13.88
CA SER A 107 -1.21 -16.28 -14.28
C SER A 107 -1.82 -15.50 -15.45
N PHE A 108 -1.32 -14.30 -15.74
CA PHE A 108 -1.73 -13.53 -16.93
C PHE A 108 -1.01 -13.96 -18.19
N ASN A 109 0.22 -14.45 -18.04
CA ASN A 109 1.03 -14.91 -19.18
C ASN A 109 0.76 -16.38 -19.50
N ASP A 110 0.52 -17.22 -18.48
CA ASP A 110 0.25 -18.64 -18.65
C ASP A 110 -1.23 -18.97 -18.39
N LEU A 111 -1.94 -19.40 -19.44
CA LEU A 111 -3.36 -19.75 -19.39
C LEU A 111 -3.67 -20.98 -18.53
N ASN A 112 -2.66 -21.80 -18.25
CA ASN A 112 -2.82 -23.02 -17.46
C ASN A 112 -2.64 -22.80 -15.96
N TYR A 113 -2.07 -21.64 -15.56
CA TYR A 113 -1.83 -21.31 -14.17
C TYR A 113 -2.93 -20.38 -13.63
N ASP A 114 -3.59 -20.78 -12.55
CA ASP A 114 -4.60 -19.97 -11.88
C ASP A 114 -4.14 -19.61 -10.45
N PHE A 115 -3.78 -18.34 -10.24
CA PHE A 115 -3.38 -17.80 -8.93
C PHE A 115 -4.48 -17.92 -7.86
N ARG A 116 -5.76 -18.10 -8.26
CA ARG A 116 -6.88 -18.28 -7.34
C ARG A 116 -6.75 -19.53 -6.48
N GLN A 117 -5.94 -20.51 -6.92
CA GLN A 117 -5.64 -21.70 -6.12
C GLN A 117 -4.83 -21.37 -4.86
N LEU A 118 -4.12 -20.26 -4.84
CA LEU A 118 -3.32 -19.80 -3.70
C LEU A 118 -4.17 -19.09 -2.64
N LYS A 119 -5.20 -19.79 -2.12
CA LYS A 119 -6.24 -19.23 -1.23
C LYS A 119 -5.70 -18.52 0.02
N VAL A 120 -4.63 -19.00 0.61
CA VAL A 120 -4.04 -18.43 1.84
C VAL A 120 -3.18 -17.21 1.52
N PHE A 121 -2.40 -17.27 0.44
CA PHE A 121 -1.43 -16.23 0.11
C PHE A 121 -2.07 -14.89 -0.27
N ARG A 122 -3.30 -14.87 -0.76
CA ARG A 122 -4.02 -13.63 -1.07
C ARG A 122 -4.26 -12.72 0.14
N PHE A 123 -4.24 -13.27 1.37
CA PHE A 123 -4.39 -12.49 2.59
C PHE A 123 -3.05 -11.94 3.10
N MET A 124 -1.92 -12.28 2.49
CA MET A 124 -0.60 -11.83 2.94
C MET A 124 -0.41 -10.31 2.81
N PRO A 125 -0.84 -9.63 1.71
CA PRO A 125 -0.79 -8.16 1.66
C PRO A 125 -1.64 -7.49 2.73
N LEU A 126 -2.78 -8.08 3.08
CA LEU A 126 -3.62 -7.61 4.18
C LEU A 126 -2.91 -7.77 5.53
N LEU A 127 -2.34 -8.95 5.80
CA LEU A 127 -1.59 -9.22 7.03
C LEU A 127 -0.38 -8.28 7.16
N TRP A 128 0.33 -8.02 6.07
CA TRP A 128 1.41 -7.04 6.02
C TRP A 128 0.92 -5.65 6.44
N SER A 129 -0.16 -5.14 5.85
CA SER A 129 -0.71 -3.81 6.18
C SER A 129 -1.14 -3.71 7.64
N ILE A 130 -1.78 -4.75 8.20
CA ILE A 130 -2.19 -4.80 9.61
C ILE A 130 -0.95 -4.79 10.52
N ALA A 131 0.05 -5.60 10.22
CA ALA A 131 1.28 -5.66 11.03
C ALA A 131 2.00 -4.31 11.02
N LEU A 132 1.99 -3.57 9.89
CA LEU A 132 2.56 -2.24 9.81
C LEU A 132 1.81 -1.21 10.67
N ILE A 133 0.48 -1.25 10.68
CA ILE A 133 -0.31 -0.38 11.55
C ILE A 133 0.06 -0.62 13.01
N LEU A 134 0.17 -1.89 13.40
CA LEU A 134 0.56 -2.23 14.78
C LEU A 134 1.95 -1.73 15.14
N LEU A 135 2.92 -1.78 14.21
CA LEU A 135 4.26 -1.21 14.43
C LEU A 135 4.18 0.31 14.60
N VAL A 136 3.52 1.02 13.68
CA VAL A 136 3.37 2.47 13.77
C VAL A 136 2.65 2.90 15.04
N MET A 137 1.64 2.14 15.50
CA MET A 137 0.96 2.44 16.76
C MET A 137 1.85 2.23 18.00
N GLN A 138 2.81 1.30 17.93
CA GLN A 138 3.76 1.08 19.04
C GLN A 138 4.83 2.19 19.07
N ASP A 139 5.25 2.71 17.90
CA ASP A 139 6.21 3.80 17.79
C ASP A 139 5.58 5.15 18.19
N ALA A 140 4.27 5.31 18.00
CA ALA A 140 3.52 6.56 18.26
C ALA A 140 3.28 6.87 19.77
N VAL A 141 3.95 6.20 20.68
CA VAL A 141 3.88 6.49 22.12
C VAL A 141 4.55 7.84 22.48
N SER A 142 5.35 8.41 21.60
CA SER A 142 5.86 9.77 21.72
C SER A 142 4.86 10.76 21.10
N PHE A 143 4.25 11.58 21.90
CA PHE A 143 3.15 12.52 21.59
C PHE A 143 3.47 13.66 20.58
N GLU A 144 4.53 13.58 19.86
CA GLU A 144 4.80 14.48 18.72
C GLU A 144 4.23 13.85 17.44
N SER A 145 2.92 14.04 17.23
CA SER A 145 2.26 13.62 16.00
C SER A 145 2.79 14.43 14.82
N ASN A 146 3.83 13.94 14.18
CA ASN A 146 4.29 14.46 12.91
C ASN A 146 3.25 14.15 11.83
N VAL A 147 3.00 15.12 10.94
CA VAL A 147 2.06 14.94 9.80
C VAL A 147 2.41 13.71 8.97
N ASP A 148 3.69 13.41 8.84
CA ASP A 148 4.20 12.22 8.14
C ASP A 148 3.68 10.91 8.75
N GLU A 149 3.62 10.81 10.07
CA GLU A 149 3.08 9.63 10.76
C GLU A 149 1.58 9.48 10.53
N ILE A 150 0.85 10.58 10.53
CA ILE A 150 -0.59 10.58 10.22
C ILE A 150 -0.82 10.14 8.78
N LEU A 151 -0.07 10.66 7.81
CA LEU A 151 -0.16 10.25 6.41
C LEU A 151 0.17 8.76 6.24
N LYS A 152 1.21 8.27 6.91
CA LYS A 152 1.59 6.86 6.92
C LYS A 152 0.48 5.98 7.52
N GLN A 153 -0.14 6.40 8.62
CA GLN A 153 -1.27 5.68 9.23
C GLN A 153 -2.47 5.64 8.29
N ILE A 154 -2.85 6.76 7.68
CA ILE A 154 -3.98 6.82 6.73
C ILE A 154 -3.68 5.94 5.50
N LEU A 155 -2.46 5.99 4.98
CA LEU A 155 -2.02 5.13 3.88
C LEU A 155 -2.22 3.64 4.22
N LEU A 156 -1.76 3.23 5.40
CA LEU A 156 -1.86 1.84 5.84
C LEU A 156 -3.31 1.41 6.08
N VAL A 157 -4.15 2.28 6.64
CA VAL A 157 -5.59 2.00 6.81
C VAL A 157 -6.27 1.82 5.45
N CYS A 158 -6.00 2.70 4.49
CA CYS A 158 -6.49 2.54 3.12
C CYS A 158 -5.97 1.23 2.50
N GLY A 159 -4.71 0.87 2.76
CA GLY A 159 -4.10 -0.39 2.35
C GLY A 159 -4.84 -1.61 2.92
N VAL A 160 -5.14 -1.62 4.22
CA VAL A 160 -5.94 -2.69 4.86
C VAL A 160 -7.30 -2.83 4.17
N CYS A 161 -8.01 -1.72 3.97
CA CYS A 161 -9.33 -1.74 3.34
C CYS A 161 -9.24 -2.26 1.89
N PHE A 162 -8.24 -1.79 1.12
CA PHE A 162 -8.02 -2.24 -0.25
C PHE A 162 -7.67 -3.72 -0.31
N PHE A 163 -6.66 -4.17 0.44
CA PHE A 163 -6.20 -5.56 0.38
C PHE A 163 -7.22 -6.55 0.96
N TYR A 164 -8.03 -6.13 1.92
CA TYR A 164 -9.18 -6.94 2.36
C TYR A 164 -10.17 -7.15 1.22
N ARG A 165 -10.50 -6.09 0.48
CA ARG A 165 -11.39 -6.18 -0.68
C ARG A 165 -10.76 -6.99 -1.81
N PHE A 166 -9.49 -6.74 -2.12
CA PHE A 166 -8.75 -7.50 -3.10
C PHE A 166 -8.76 -9.01 -2.79
N ALA A 167 -8.53 -9.41 -1.54
CA ALA A 167 -8.58 -10.79 -1.11
C ALA A 167 -10.00 -11.38 -1.18
N SER A 168 -11.05 -10.61 -0.88
CA SER A 168 -12.44 -11.07 -0.94
C SER A 168 -12.97 -11.16 -2.36
N GLU A 169 -12.62 -10.24 -3.26
CA GLU A 169 -13.07 -10.23 -4.65
C GLU A 169 -12.45 -11.34 -5.49
N THR A 170 -11.23 -11.74 -5.16
CA THR A 170 -10.64 -12.93 -5.75
C THR A 170 -11.41 -14.22 -5.37
N LEU A 171 -12.32 -14.16 -4.39
CA LEU A 171 -13.19 -15.26 -3.95
C LEU A 171 -14.58 -15.22 -4.56
N ALA A 172 -15.17 -14.03 -4.67
CA ALA A 172 -16.58 -13.85 -5.00
C ALA A 172 -16.73 -13.50 -6.49
N GLN A 173 -17.42 -14.34 -7.22
CA GLN A 173 -17.68 -14.12 -8.64
C GLN A 173 -18.74 -13.04 -8.93
N ASP A 174 -19.55 -12.58 -7.96
CA ASP A 174 -20.78 -11.83 -8.26
C ASP A 174 -21.17 -10.71 -7.26
N ASN A 175 -20.27 -9.93 -6.70
CA ASN A 175 -20.66 -8.88 -5.76
C ASN A 175 -20.44 -7.45 -6.31
N GLU A 176 -21.50 -6.83 -6.88
CA GLU A 176 -21.49 -5.46 -7.41
C GLU A 176 -21.06 -4.38 -6.39
N SER A 177 -21.41 -4.56 -5.13
CA SER A 177 -21.07 -3.59 -4.08
C SER A 177 -19.58 -3.63 -3.69
N ALA A 178 -18.92 -4.75 -3.91
CA ALA A 178 -17.51 -4.96 -3.57
C ALA A 178 -16.60 -4.12 -4.47
N GLY A 179 -16.86 -4.06 -5.77
CA GLY A 179 -16.07 -3.32 -6.74
C GLY A 179 -15.94 -1.83 -6.42
N ARG A 180 -17.03 -1.16 -6.02
CA ARG A 180 -17.00 0.28 -5.66
C ARG A 180 -16.08 0.59 -4.49
N ALA A 181 -16.13 -0.26 -3.46
CA ALA A 181 -15.27 -0.07 -2.30
C ALA A 181 -13.79 -0.31 -2.65
N THR A 182 -13.49 -1.29 -3.50
CA THR A 182 -12.14 -1.57 -3.97
C THR A 182 -11.57 -0.39 -4.75
N VAL A 183 -12.35 0.20 -5.66
CA VAL A 183 -11.95 1.39 -6.41
C VAL A 183 -11.76 2.58 -5.48
N LEU A 184 -12.65 2.80 -4.53
CA LEU A 184 -12.53 3.88 -3.58
C LEU A 184 -11.22 3.79 -2.77
N PHE A 185 -11.00 2.64 -2.13
CA PHE A 185 -9.83 2.46 -1.29
C PHE A 185 -8.53 2.36 -2.10
N GLY A 186 -8.58 1.80 -3.31
CA GLY A 186 -7.45 1.77 -4.24
C GLY A 186 -7.01 3.18 -4.65
N ARG A 187 -7.96 4.06 -5.01
CA ARG A 187 -7.67 5.46 -5.34
C ARG A 187 -7.12 6.24 -4.16
N LEU A 188 -7.73 6.07 -2.99
CA LEU A 188 -7.25 6.73 -1.77
C LEU A 188 -5.84 6.27 -1.43
N TYR A 189 -5.58 4.96 -1.47
CA TYR A 189 -4.24 4.41 -1.26
C TYR A 189 -3.24 4.99 -2.25
N SER A 190 -3.56 4.97 -3.54
CA SER A 190 -2.67 5.45 -4.61
C SER A 190 -2.37 6.94 -4.48
N TYR A 191 -3.38 7.75 -4.16
CA TYR A 191 -3.21 9.18 -3.97
C TYR A 191 -2.33 9.50 -2.77
N ILE A 192 -2.60 8.87 -1.62
CA ILE A 192 -1.85 9.12 -0.38
C ILE A 192 -0.41 8.60 -0.50
N ALA A 193 -0.20 7.44 -1.17
CA ALA A 193 1.14 6.92 -1.43
C ALA A 193 1.96 7.87 -2.30
N ALA A 194 1.35 8.46 -3.33
CA ALA A 194 2.02 9.44 -4.19
C ALA A 194 2.39 10.72 -3.40
N VAL A 195 1.48 11.23 -2.56
CA VAL A 195 1.74 12.40 -1.71
C VAL A 195 2.88 12.11 -0.73
N TYR A 196 2.83 10.96 -0.06
CA TYR A 196 3.85 10.54 0.89
C TYR A 196 5.23 10.39 0.22
N PHE A 197 5.28 9.83 -0.99
CA PHE A 197 6.52 9.69 -1.75
C PHE A 197 7.09 11.05 -2.20
N ILE A 198 6.24 11.96 -2.69
CA ILE A 198 6.68 13.30 -3.14
C ILE A 198 7.28 14.08 -1.98
N ASP A 199 6.67 14.01 -0.80
CA ASP A 199 7.20 14.67 0.41
C ASP A 199 8.60 14.14 0.75
N ARG A 200 8.79 12.82 0.77
CA ARG A 200 10.08 12.18 1.01
C ARG A 200 11.12 12.49 -0.08
N LEU A 201 10.69 12.56 -1.34
CA LEU A 201 11.56 12.95 -2.45
C LEU A 201 12.07 14.40 -2.29
N MET A 202 11.20 15.32 -1.87
CA MET A 202 11.59 16.71 -1.60
C MET A 202 12.58 16.83 -0.44
N LEU A 203 12.41 16.05 0.63
CA LEU A 203 13.36 15.98 1.74
C LEU A 203 14.74 15.50 1.27
N LEU A 204 14.76 14.51 0.39
CA LEU A 204 15.99 13.97 -0.19
C LEU A 204 16.73 15.00 -1.04
N PHE A 205 16.04 15.73 -1.91
CA PHE A 205 16.65 16.80 -2.71
C PHE A 205 17.13 17.98 -1.87
N SER A 206 16.55 18.20 -0.69
CA SER A 206 17.01 19.24 0.22
C SER A 206 18.26 18.87 1.02
N GLN A 207 18.85 17.70 0.81
CA GLN A 207 20.01 17.14 1.51
C GLN A 207 19.87 17.06 3.03
N LYS A 208 18.63 17.08 3.54
CA LYS A 208 18.38 17.07 4.99
C LYS A 208 18.28 15.65 5.57
N THR A 209 18.11 14.64 4.72
CA THR A 209 18.03 13.23 5.15
C THR A 209 18.77 12.32 4.19
N ALA A 210 19.41 11.27 4.70
CA ALA A 210 20.00 10.23 3.87
C ALA A 210 18.89 9.32 3.30
N VAL A 211 19.06 8.86 2.06
CA VAL A 211 18.14 7.86 1.41
C VAL A 211 18.06 6.57 2.22
N SER A 212 19.05 6.33 3.09
CA SER A 212 19.15 5.15 3.94
C SER A 212 18.17 5.12 5.12
N ASP A 213 17.41 6.20 5.33
CA ASP A 213 16.40 6.19 6.40
C ASP A 213 15.31 5.17 6.08
N PHE A 214 14.94 4.38 7.08
CA PHE A 214 13.94 3.32 7.00
C PHE A 214 12.62 3.79 6.35
N ASP A 215 12.20 5.01 6.64
CA ASP A 215 11.00 5.62 6.05
C ASP A 215 11.18 6.02 4.59
N GLY A 216 12.38 6.39 4.16
CA GLY A 216 12.69 6.66 2.76
C GLY A 216 12.50 5.43 1.88
N ILE A 217 13.02 4.28 2.32
CA ILE A 217 12.87 2.99 1.61
C ILE A 217 11.40 2.55 1.61
N PHE A 218 10.68 2.72 2.72
CA PHE A 218 9.25 2.45 2.80
C PHE A 218 8.45 3.29 1.81
N SER A 219 8.77 4.56 1.60
CA SER A 219 8.07 5.42 0.65
C SER A 219 8.23 4.94 -0.80
N VAL A 220 9.41 4.43 -1.16
CA VAL A 220 9.67 3.82 -2.48
C VAL A 220 8.85 2.53 -2.63
N SER A 221 8.85 1.66 -1.62
CA SER A 221 8.05 0.43 -1.66
C SER A 221 6.55 0.72 -1.78
N ALA A 222 6.04 1.69 -1.02
CA ALA A 222 4.64 2.13 -1.08
C ALA A 222 4.26 2.67 -2.46
N LEU A 223 5.16 3.43 -3.13
CA LEU A 223 4.93 3.90 -4.50
C LEU A 223 4.86 2.74 -5.50
N LEU A 224 5.75 1.75 -5.41
CA LEU A 224 5.72 0.59 -6.29
C LEU A 224 4.46 -0.25 -6.10
N ILE A 225 4.04 -0.45 -4.86
CA ILE A 225 2.76 -1.13 -4.54
C ILE A 225 1.58 -0.29 -5.07
N CYS A 226 1.65 1.03 -4.96
CA CYS A 226 0.64 1.96 -5.48
C CYS A 226 0.44 1.79 -7.00
N THR A 227 1.50 1.56 -7.78
CA THR A 227 1.35 1.33 -9.22
C THR A 227 0.50 0.10 -9.51
N PHE A 228 0.72 -1.00 -8.79
CA PHE A 228 -0.13 -2.20 -8.87
C PHE A 228 -1.58 -1.90 -8.51
N VAL A 229 -1.82 -1.22 -7.38
CA VAL A 229 -3.15 -0.87 -6.90
C VAL A 229 -3.90 -0.01 -7.91
N PHE A 230 -3.25 1.01 -8.46
CA PHE A 230 -3.82 1.92 -9.46
C PHE A 230 -4.21 1.21 -10.75
N PHE A 231 -3.35 0.34 -11.27
CA PHE A 231 -3.66 -0.40 -12.50
C PHE A 231 -4.71 -1.48 -12.26
N PHE A 232 -4.71 -2.11 -11.09
CA PHE A 232 -5.75 -3.05 -10.70
C PHE A 232 -7.14 -2.38 -10.70
N GLU A 233 -7.25 -1.23 -10.06
CA GLU A 233 -8.46 -0.42 -10.02
C GLU A 233 -8.90 0.01 -11.43
N ARG A 234 -7.97 0.49 -12.25
CA ARG A 234 -8.25 0.93 -13.62
C ARG A 234 -8.81 -0.21 -14.48
N ASN A 235 -8.31 -1.43 -14.28
CA ASN A 235 -8.80 -2.60 -15.00
C ASN A 235 -10.23 -2.97 -14.59
N ILE A 236 -10.60 -2.77 -13.34
CA ILE A 236 -11.99 -2.94 -12.88
C ILE A 236 -12.90 -1.95 -13.63
N VAL A 237 -12.50 -0.69 -13.73
CA VAL A 237 -13.30 0.37 -14.39
C VAL A 237 -13.35 0.22 -15.92
N ALA A 238 -12.27 -0.21 -16.55
CA ALA A 238 -12.19 -0.34 -18.01
C ALA A 238 -13.07 -1.46 -18.60
N ASN A 239 -13.43 -2.45 -17.77
CA ASN A 239 -14.34 -3.53 -18.20
C ASN A 239 -15.82 -3.09 -18.27
N GLU A 240 -16.12 -1.81 -17.98
CA GLU A 240 -17.49 -1.23 -18.07
C GLU A 240 -17.82 -0.61 -19.43
N ASN A 241 -16.87 -0.43 -20.33
CA ASN A 241 -17.06 0.16 -21.67
C ASN A 241 -16.94 -0.91 -22.75
#